data_1387098d081c1544e08087e843eb354e
#
_entry.id   1387098d081c1544e08087e843eb354e
#
_cell.length_a   1.000
_cell.length_b   1.000
_cell.length_c   1.000
_cell.angle_alpha   90.00
_cell.angle_beta   90.00
_cell.angle_gamma   90.00
#
_symmetry.space_group_name_H-M   'P 1'
#
loop_
_entity.id
_entity.type
_entity.pdbx_description
1 polymer ?
#
loop_
_entity_poly.entity_id
_entity_poly.type
_entity_poly.pdbx_seq_one_letter_code
_entity_poly.pdbx_strand_id
1 'polypeptide(L)' 'MITNYLKEYFKKNKITQHEIESKTGIKQSKLSLTFNGKRKLTADELLKIANVYEINLEKIKKEN' A
#
# COMPACT_ATOMS: atom_id res chain seq x y z
N MET A 1 1.17 -10.99 5.51
CA MET A 1 0.64 -9.73 6.07
C MET A 1 0.26 -8.77 4.95
N ILE A 2 -0.67 -7.88 5.23
CA ILE A 2 -1.21 -6.99 4.20
C ILE A 2 -0.14 -6.07 3.59
N THR A 3 0.82 -5.63 4.41
CA THR A 3 1.91 -4.79 3.90
C THR A 3 2.76 -5.53 2.87
N ASN A 4 3.03 -6.81 3.10
CA ASN A 4 3.78 -7.62 2.15
C ASN A 4 3.01 -7.82 0.86
N TYR A 5 1.70 -8.02 0.96
CA TYR A 5 0.85 -8.13 -0.22
C TYR A 5 0.94 -6.87 -1.07
N LEU A 6 0.80 -5.71 -0.44
CA LEU A 6 0.85 -4.43 -1.15
C LEU A 6 2.22 -4.19 -1.77
N LYS A 7 3.28 -4.51 -1.03
CA LYS A 7 4.64 -4.36 -1.53
C LYS A 7 4.85 -5.17 -2.81
N GLU A 8 4.40 -6.42 -2.80
CA GLU A 8 4.51 -7.28 -3.97
C GLU A 8 3.62 -6.81 -5.11
N TYR A 9 2.42 -6.34 -4.79
CA TYR A 9 1.50 -5.79 -5.77
C TYR A 9 2.13 -4.61 -6.52
N PHE A 10 2.70 -3.67 -5.77
CA PHE A 10 3.30 -2.49 -6.37
C PHE A 10 4.54 -2.84 -7.18
N LYS A 11 5.35 -3.78 -6.68
CA LYS A 11 6.54 -4.24 -7.40
C LYS A 11 6.16 -4.92 -8.71
N LYS A 12 5.18 -5.81 -8.66
CA LYS A 12 4.71 -6.54 -9.83
C LYS A 12 4.16 -5.61 -10.91
N ASN A 13 3.48 -4.56 -10.50
CA ASN A 13 2.86 -3.61 -11.42
C ASN A 13 3.74 -2.39 -11.69
N LYS A 14 4.98 -2.39 -11.21
CA LYS A 14 5.95 -1.34 -11.42
C LYS A 14 5.46 0.03 -10.96
N ILE A 15 4.74 0.04 -9.85
CA ILE A 15 4.21 1.25 -9.24
C ILE A 15 5.23 1.78 -8.23
N THR A 16 5.67 3.02 -8.42
CA THR A 16 6.67 3.61 -7.53
C THR A 16 6.02 4.26 -6.31
N GLN A 17 6.82 4.47 -5.25
CA GLN A 17 6.35 5.19 -4.07
C GLN A 17 5.97 6.62 -4.43
N HIS A 18 6.69 7.23 -5.37
CA HIS A 18 6.37 8.56 -5.83
C HIS A 18 4.97 8.62 -6.45
N GLU A 19 4.63 7.63 -7.26
CA GLU A 19 3.31 7.55 -7.85
C GLU A 19 2.24 7.39 -6.77
N ILE A 20 2.49 6.53 -5.78
CA ILE A 20 1.53 6.31 -4.70
C ILE A 20 1.29 7.61 -3.94
N GLU A 21 2.35 8.34 -3.63
CA GLU A 21 2.20 9.65 -2.97
C GLU A 21 1.34 10.60 -3.80
N SER A 22 1.63 10.67 -5.08
CA SER A 22 0.90 11.55 -6.00
C SER A 22 -0.59 11.24 -6.01
N LYS A 23 -0.95 9.96 -5.97
CA LYS A 23 -2.35 9.54 -6.11
C LYS A 23 -3.10 9.45 -4.79
N THR A 24 -2.41 9.21 -3.68
CA THR A 24 -3.07 9.01 -2.39
C THR A 24 -2.83 10.14 -1.41
N GLY A 25 -1.80 10.95 -1.62
CA GLY A 25 -1.41 11.97 -0.67
C GLY A 25 -0.58 11.46 0.49
N ILE A 26 -0.30 10.15 0.55
CA ILE A 26 0.56 9.59 1.59
C ILE A 26 2.00 9.89 1.22
N LYS A 27 2.73 10.55 2.14
CA LYS A 27 4.09 10.97 1.86
C LYS A 27 5.01 9.80 1.57
N GLN A 28 5.88 9.99 0.59
CA GLN A 28 6.82 8.95 0.18
C GLN A 28 7.70 8.49 1.34
N SER A 29 8.10 9.40 2.23
CA SER A 29 8.88 9.02 3.40
C SER A 29 8.12 8.04 4.31
N LYS A 30 6.82 8.23 4.44
CA LYS A 30 5.98 7.30 5.22
C LYS A 30 5.85 5.96 4.51
N LEU A 31 5.68 5.98 3.20
CA LEU A 31 5.59 4.75 2.41
C LEU A 31 6.88 3.94 2.53
N SER A 32 8.02 4.61 2.47
CA SER A 32 9.30 3.95 2.60
C SER A 32 9.42 3.25 3.95
N LEU A 33 9.06 3.94 5.03
CA LEU A 33 9.09 3.35 6.36
C LEU A 33 8.15 2.15 6.47
N THR A 34 6.97 2.28 5.88
CA THR A 34 5.97 1.21 5.90
C THR A 34 6.49 -0.04 5.19
N PHE A 35 7.01 0.13 3.99
CA PHE A 35 7.45 -1.02 3.19
C PHE A 35 8.78 -1.59 3.63
N ASN A 36 9.50 -0.89 4.52
CA ASN A 36 10.70 -1.42 5.16
C ASN A 36 10.41 -2.00 6.55
N GLY A 37 9.14 -2.13 6.91
CA GLY A 37 8.75 -2.73 8.17
C GLY A 37 8.92 -1.85 9.39
N LYS A 38 9.14 -0.55 9.20
CA LYS A 38 9.43 0.36 10.30
C LYS A 38 8.21 1.14 10.80
N ARG A 39 7.08 1.03 10.13
CA ARG A 39 5.81 1.56 10.60
C ARG A 39 4.68 0.76 9.97
N LYS A 40 3.50 0.82 10.59
CA LYS A 40 2.30 0.15 10.08
C LYS A 40 1.42 1.14 9.32
N LEU A 41 0.76 0.65 8.27
CA LEU A 41 -0.26 1.44 7.60
C LEU A 41 -1.44 1.69 8.53
N THR A 42 -1.98 2.90 8.51
CA THR A 42 -3.23 3.18 9.19
C THR A 42 -4.39 2.65 8.33
N ALA A 43 -5.56 2.47 8.97
CA ALA A 43 -6.75 2.05 8.22
C ALA A 43 -7.11 3.04 7.11
N ASP A 44 -7.00 4.35 7.40
CA ASP A 44 -7.25 5.39 6.42
C ASP A 44 -6.33 5.27 5.21
N GLU A 45 -5.05 5.06 5.47
CA GLU A 45 -4.06 4.92 4.40
C GLU A 45 -4.35 3.71 3.54
N LEU A 46 -4.69 2.61 4.19
CA LEU A 46 -5.03 1.38 3.49
C LEU A 46 -6.25 1.57 2.59
N LEU A 47 -7.28 2.24 3.11
CA LEU A 47 -8.48 2.51 2.32
C LEU A 47 -8.19 3.41 1.12
N LYS A 48 -7.35 4.43 1.30
CA LYS A 48 -6.95 5.30 0.20
C LYS A 48 -6.25 4.52 -0.90
N ILE A 49 -5.31 3.68 -0.52
CA ILE A 49 -4.58 2.86 -1.48
C ILE A 49 -5.53 1.90 -2.19
N ALA A 50 -6.39 1.24 -1.43
CA ALA A 50 -7.34 0.29 -2.01
C ALA A 50 -8.28 0.96 -2.99
N ASN A 51 -8.76 2.17 -2.67
CA ASN A 51 -9.66 2.91 -3.57
C ASN A 51 -8.96 3.33 -4.86
N VAL A 52 -7.75 3.87 -4.73
CA VAL A 52 -7.02 4.37 -5.89
C VAL A 52 -6.64 3.26 -6.86
N TYR A 53 -6.22 2.12 -6.32
CA TYR A 53 -5.75 1.00 -7.14
C TYR A 53 -6.78 -0.11 -7.28
N GLU A 54 -7.99 0.12 -6.80
CA GLU A 54 -9.10 -0.83 -6.90
C GLU A 54 -8.73 -2.22 -6.36
N ILE A 55 -8.04 -2.23 -5.24
CA ILE A 55 -7.61 -3.47 -4.59
C ILE A 55 -8.74 -4.01 -3.72
N ASN A 56 -9.04 -5.29 -3.89
CA ASN A 56 -10.09 -5.95 -3.10
C ASN A 56 -9.53 -6.38 -1.74
N LEU A 57 -9.88 -5.63 -0.69
CA LEU A 57 -9.39 -5.89 0.65
C LEU A 57 -9.91 -7.23 1.21
N GLU A 58 -11.08 -7.66 0.81
CA GLU A 58 -11.61 -8.94 1.23
C GLU A 58 -10.75 -10.10 0.73
N LYS A 59 -10.27 -9.99 -0.51
CA LYS A 59 -9.40 -10.99 -1.07
C LYS A 59 -8.10 -11.09 -0.30
N ILE A 60 -7.55 -9.95 0.09
CA ILE A 60 -6.33 -9.92 0.90
C ILE A 60 -6.59 -10.61 2.25
N LYS A 61 -7.71 -10.30 2.87
CA LYS A 61 -8.08 -10.87 4.16
C LYS A 61 -8.21 -12.39 4.09
N LYS A 62 -8.75 -12.90 2.99
CA LYS A 62 -8.91 -14.34 2.80
C LYS A 62 -7.57 -15.05 2.63
N GLU A 63 -6.59 -14.37 2.08
CA GLU A 63 -5.26 -14.94 1.85
C GLU A 63 -4.41 -14.97 3.12
N ASN A 64 -4.82 -14.27 4.15
CA ASN A 64 -4.15 -14.28 5.43
C ASN A 64 -4.76 -15.32 6.36
#